data_59f08488d89c0af97e4aec9581536791
#
_entry.id   59f08488d89c0af97e4aec9581536791
#
_cell.length_a   1.000
_cell.length_b   1.000
_cell.length_c   1.000
_cell.angle_alpha   90.00
_cell.angle_beta   90.00
_cell.angle_gamma   90.00
#
_symmetry.space_group_name_H-M   'P 1'
#
loop_
_entity.id
_entity.type
_entity.pdbx_description
1 polymer ?
#
loop_
_entity_poly.entity_id
_entity_poly.type
_entity_poly.pdbx_seq_one_letter_code
_entity_poly.pdbx_strand_id
1 'polypeptide(L)'
;MAHMNSASYDKLRCASRGKFSIQQFLRLKELAANTVGVNNSIFDIELNSLLTLYNSLCKEIKTLEAEITKLIEEVHPHYMSIPGIGPISAAVIYAEYGDISNFSNPGQMLAFAGIEPGINDSGTESHGGRMVKHGSSQLRYVLLNACLPLIRFDITFATYYAKKRAEGKKHRVAITHVAKKLIRVIYALERQDVDFNVKKLR
;
A
#
# COMPACT_ATOMS: atom_id res chain seq x y z
N MET A 1 -6.93 -12.08 -33.25
CA MET A 1 -6.53 -12.99 -32.17
C MET A 1 -6.19 -14.41 -32.63
N ALA A 2 -6.67 -14.87 -33.79
CA ALA A 2 -6.33 -16.20 -34.33
C ALA A 2 -4.83 -16.43 -34.63
N HIS A 3 -4.03 -15.38 -34.77
CA HIS A 3 -2.60 -15.43 -35.10
C HIS A 3 -1.66 -15.42 -33.89
N MET A 4 -2.15 -15.76 -32.69
CA MET A 4 -1.31 -15.83 -31.50
C MET A 4 -0.34 -17.02 -31.61
N ASN A 5 0.95 -16.74 -31.57
CA ASN A 5 2.06 -17.72 -31.65
C ASN A 5 2.71 -17.97 -30.26
N SER A 6 3.76 -18.78 -30.23
CA SER A 6 4.52 -19.05 -28.97
C SER A 6 5.06 -17.77 -28.31
N ALA A 7 5.50 -16.80 -29.10
CA ALA A 7 5.98 -15.51 -28.56
C ALA A 7 4.86 -14.72 -27.85
N SER A 8 3.60 -14.89 -28.28
CA SER A 8 2.44 -14.32 -27.58
C SER A 8 2.18 -15.00 -26.24
N TYR A 9 2.37 -16.33 -26.17
CA TYR A 9 2.28 -17.08 -24.91
C TYR A 9 3.33 -16.61 -23.91
N ASP A 10 4.60 -16.48 -24.34
CA ASP A 10 5.68 -16.06 -23.45
C ASP A 10 5.45 -14.65 -22.90
N LYS A 11 4.95 -13.72 -23.72
CA LYS A 11 4.55 -12.36 -23.26
C LYS A 11 3.45 -12.42 -22.21
N LEU A 12 2.40 -13.22 -22.41
CA LEU A 12 1.29 -13.38 -21.46
C LEU A 12 1.77 -14.04 -20.16
N ARG A 13 2.63 -15.04 -20.26
CA ARG A 13 3.23 -15.71 -19.11
C ARG A 13 4.10 -14.75 -18.29
N CYS A 14 4.95 -13.97 -18.94
CA CYS A 14 5.76 -12.95 -18.28
C CYS A 14 4.89 -11.88 -17.62
N ALA A 15 3.89 -11.33 -18.32
CA ALA A 15 2.98 -10.32 -17.78
C ALA A 15 2.18 -10.82 -16.58
N SER A 16 1.83 -12.11 -16.55
CA SER A 16 1.11 -12.76 -15.43
C SER A 16 2.02 -13.25 -14.29
N ARG A 17 3.32 -12.94 -14.33
CA ARG A 17 4.35 -13.47 -13.40
C ARG A 17 4.32 -15.01 -13.33
N GLY A 18 4.22 -15.66 -14.46
CA GLY A 18 4.21 -17.13 -14.59
C GLY A 18 2.88 -17.81 -14.23
N LYS A 19 1.84 -17.07 -13.87
CA LYS A 19 0.53 -17.63 -13.49
C LYS A 19 -0.32 -18.08 -14.68
N PHE A 20 -0.03 -17.58 -15.90
CA PHE A 20 -0.76 -17.93 -17.11
C PHE A 20 -0.25 -19.25 -17.69
N SER A 21 -1.09 -20.30 -17.63
CA SER A 21 -0.71 -21.65 -18.09
C SER A 21 -0.90 -21.83 -19.60
N ILE A 22 -0.23 -22.84 -20.17
CA ILE A 22 -0.39 -23.22 -21.57
C ILE A 22 -1.84 -23.65 -21.88
N GLN A 23 -2.52 -24.28 -20.93
CA GLN A 23 -3.93 -24.68 -21.08
C GLN A 23 -4.83 -23.45 -21.19
N GLN A 24 -4.60 -22.42 -20.39
CA GLN A 24 -5.34 -21.15 -20.48
C GLN A 24 -5.07 -20.45 -21.81
N PHE A 25 -3.86 -20.53 -22.34
CA PHE A 25 -3.53 -19.99 -23.66
C PHE A 25 -4.25 -20.71 -24.79
N LEU A 26 -4.27 -22.04 -24.78
CA LEU A 26 -4.99 -22.85 -25.77
C LEU A 26 -6.50 -22.57 -25.72
N ARG A 27 -7.08 -22.50 -24.53
CA ARG A 27 -8.48 -22.14 -24.36
C ARG A 27 -8.78 -20.72 -24.85
N LEU A 28 -7.88 -19.75 -24.61
CA LEU A 28 -8.02 -18.39 -25.15
C LEU A 28 -8.05 -18.38 -26.68
N LYS A 29 -7.17 -19.18 -27.33
CA LYS A 29 -7.17 -19.33 -28.79
C LYS A 29 -8.47 -19.94 -29.32
N GLU A 30 -8.96 -20.97 -28.68
CA GLU A 30 -10.22 -21.63 -29.02
C GLU A 30 -11.42 -20.66 -28.91
N LEU A 31 -11.51 -19.93 -27.78
CA LEU A 31 -12.54 -18.91 -27.58
C LEU A 31 -12.45 -17.77 -28.60
N ALA A 32 -11.24 -17.35 -28.98
CA ALA A 32 -11.03 -16.31 -29.97
C ALA A 32 -11.41 -16.77 -31.39
N ALA A 33 -11.24 -18.07 -31.69
CA ALA A 33 -11.64 -18.64 -32.98
C ALA A 33 -13.16 -18.78 -33.11
N ASN A 34 -13.83 -19.07 -32.00
CA ASN A 34 -15.28 -19.32 -31.93
C ASN A 34 -16.08 -18.10 -31.43
N THR A 35 -15.46 -16.92 -31.39
CA THR A 35 -16.17 -15.72 -30.93
C THR A 35 -17.22 -15.27 -31.94
N VAL A 36 -18.38 -14.93 -31.43
CA VAL A 36 -19.50 -14.32 -32.21
C VAL A 36 -19.41 -12.78 -32.19
N GLY A 37 -18.28 -12.22 -31.75
CA GLY A 37 -18.04 -10.79 -31.69
C GLY A 37 -18.17 -10.11 -33.05
N VAL A 38 -18.78 -8.93 -33.06
CA VAL A 38 -18.88 -8.11 -34.30
C VAL A 38 -17.53 -7.44 -34.52
N ASN A 39 -16.94 -7.65 -35.70
CA ASN A 39 -15.76 -6.94 -36.14
C ASN A 39 -16.16 -5.49 -36.45
N ASN A 40 -15.74 -4.56 -35.59
CA ASN A 40 -16.01 -3.14 -35.78
C ASN A 40 -14.70 -2.36 -35.70
N SER A 41 -14.31 -1.78 -36.81
CA SER A 41 -13.09 -0.99 -36.93
C SER A 41 -13.05 0.22 -35.98
N ILE A 42 -14.22 0.75 -35.59
CA ILE A 42 -14.31 1.86 -34.65
C ILE A 42 -13.85 1.40 -33.25
N PHE A 43 -14.28 0.21 -32.81
CA PHE A 43 -13.83 -0.35 -31.52
C PHE A 43 -12.33 -0.68 -31.52
N ASP A 44 -11.78 -1.11 -32.65
CA ASP A 44 -10.33 -1.34 -32.78
C ASP A 44 -9.55 -0.03 -32.65
N ILE A 45 -10.04 1.05 -33.25
CA ILE A 45 -9.43 2.40 -33.12
C ILE A 45 -9.51 2.87 -31.68
N GLU A 46 -10.67 2.76 -31.04
CA GLU A 46 -10.88 3.14 -29.64
C GLU A 46 -9.97 2.34 -28.71
N LEU A 47 -9.92 1.03 -28.85
CA LEU A 47 -9.08 0.15 -28.04
C LEU A 47 -7.59 0.52 -28.17
N ASN A 48 -7.12 0.72 -29.42
CA ASN A 48 -5.73 1.10 -29.66
C ASN A 48 -5.40 2.48 -29.06
N SER A 49 -6.32 3.44 -29.13
CA SER A 49 -6.17 4.75 -28.50
C SER A 49 -6.08 4.63 -26.96
N LEU A 50 -6.97 3.86 -26.34
CA LEU A 50 -6.95 3.61 -24.90
C LEU A 50 -5.68 2.87 -24.45
N LEU A 51 -5.21 1.89 -25.20
CA LEU A 51 -3.95 1.18 -24.91
C LEU A 51 -2.74 2.11 -25.03
N THR A 52 -2.73 3.00 -26.01
CA THR A 52 -1.65 4.01 -26.17
C THR A 52 -1.63 4.96 -25.00
N LEU A 53 -2.78 5.48 -24.59
CA LEU A 53 -2.93 6.32 -23.41
C LEU A 53 -2.50 5.60 -22.13
N TYR A 54 -2.94 4.36 -21.94
CA TYR A 54 -2.56 3.53 -20.79
C TYR A 54 -1.04 3.34 -20.71
N ASN A 55 -0.40 2.99 -21.83
CA ASN A 55 1.05 2.79 -21.89
C ASN A 55 1.82 4.08 -21.60
N SER A 56 1.33 5.22 -22.11
CA SER A 56 1.90 6.54 -21.83
C SER A 56 1.83 6.86 -20.35
N LEU A 57 0.66 6.71 -19.72
CA LEU A 57 0.47 6.95 -18.30
C LEU A 57 1.35 6.02 -17.42
N CYS A 58 1.46 4.74 -17.79
CA CYS A 58 2.35 3.82 -17.10
C CYS A 58 3.82 4.24 -17.17
N LYS A 59 4.25 4.81 -18.31
CA LYS A 59 5.61 5.33 -18.48
C LYS A 59 5.84 6.56 -17.60
N GLU A 60 4.91 7.51 -17.62
CA GLU A 60 4.99 8.72 -16.81
C GLU A 60 5.01 8.40 -15.29
N ILE A 61 4.15 7.47 -14.84
CA ILE A 61 4.15 7.02 -13.45
C ILE A 61 5.52 6.48 -13.05
N LYS A 62 6.14 5.62 -13.87
CA LYS A 62 7.47 5.07 -13.57
C LYS A 62 8.54 6.16 -13.50
N THR A 63 8.47 7.15 -14.37
CA THR A 63 9.40 8.28 -14.34
C THR A 63 9.24 9.07 -13.05
N LEU A 64 8.01 9.41 -12.67
CA LEU A 64 7.72 10.13 -11.42
C LEU A 64 8.12 9.32 -10.18
N GLU A 65 7.85 8.01 -10.16
CA GLU A 65 8.28 7.13 -9.06
C GLU A 65 9.81 7.09 -8.92
N ALA A 66 10.55 7.11 -10.03
CA ALA A 66 12.01 7.14 -10.00
C ALA A 66 12.55 8.47 -9.43
N GLU A 67 11.98 9.60 -9.84
CA GLU A 67 12.37 10.92 -9.32
C GLU A 67 12.00 11.06 -7.83
N ILE A 68 10.80 10.63 -7.42
CA ILE A 68 10.38 10.62 -6.02
C ILE A 68 11.33 9.76 -5.18
N THR A 69 11.70 8.57 -5.70
CA THR A 69 12.63 7.68 -5.00
C THR A 69 13.97 8.36 -4.79
N LYS A 70 14.52 9.00 -5.80
CA LYS A 70 15.77 9.75 -5.70
C LYS A 70 15.71 10.85 -4.63
N LEU A 71 14.65 11.66 -4.66
CA LEU A 71 14.48 12.76 -3.70
C LEU A 71 14.35 12.26 -2.25
N ILE A 72 13.59 11.19 -2.02
CA ILE A 72 13.41 10.67 -0.66
C ILE A 72 14.64 9.94 -0.13
N GLU A 73 15.46 9.36 -1.02
CA GLU A 73 16.75 8.78 -0.66
C GLU A 73 17.77 9.86 -0.26
N GLU A 74 17.71 11.06 -0.85
CA GLU A 74 18.53 12.22 -0.43
C GLU A 74 18.13 12.72 0.97
N VAL A 75 16.82 12.73 1.29
CA VAL A 75 16.30 13.11 2.62
C VAL A 75 16.61 12.04 3.66
N HIS A 76 16.55 10.77 3.28
CA HIS A 76 16.83 9.58 4.08
C HIS A 76 16.13 9.56 5.46
N PRO A 77 14.80 9.64 5.55
CA PRO A 77 14.10 9.61 6.82
C PRO A 77 14.27 8.25 7.51
N HIS A 78 14.50 8.25 8.83
CA HIS A 78 14.79 7.03 9.61
C HIS A 78 13.73 5.94 9.52
N TYR A 79 12.46 6.31 9.33
CA TYR A 79 11.40 5.35 9.18
C TYR A 79 11.46 4.54 7.86
N MET A 80 12.31 4.92 6.88
CA MET A 80 12.57 4.07 5.71
C MET A 80 13.24 2.74 6.09
N SER A 81 13.95 2.70 7.22
CA SER A 81 14.54 1.47 7.75
C SER A 81 13.51 0.46 8.28
N ILE A 82 12.24 0.86 8.43
CA ILE A 82 11.16 -0.02 8.89
C ILE A 82 10.73 -0.97 7.76
N PRO A 83 10.72 -2.30 8.00
CA PRO A 83 10.22 -3.26 7.01
C PRO A 83 8.79 -2.96 6.56
N GLY A 84 8.60 -2.77 5.26
CA GLY A 84 7.29 -2.44 4.68
C GLY A 84 7.07 -0.96 4.35
N ILE A 85 8.01 -0.10 4.70
CA ILE A 85 8.03 1.30 4.25
C ILE A 85 9.07 1.41 3.13
N GLY A 86 8.62 1.32 1.88
CA GLY A 86 9.47 1.57 0.72
C GLY A 86 9.55 3.06 0.36
N PRO A 87 10.38 3.46 -0.62
CA PRO A 87 10.63 4.86 -0.97
C PRO A 87 9.36 5.67 -1.24
N ILE A 88 8.43 5.15 -2.03
CA ILE A 88 7.17 5.85 -2.34
C ILE A 88 6.30 6.02 -1.07
N SER A 89 6.25 4.99 -0.20
CA SER A 89 5.53 5.10 1.07
C SER A 89 6.18 6.11 2.00
N ALA A 90 7.50 6.15 2.04
CA ALA A 90 8.26 7.11 2.81
C ALA A 90 8.04 8.55 2.31
N ALA A 91 8.03 8.74 0.99
CA ALA A 91 7.76 10.03 0.39
C ALA A 91 6.35 10.55 0.73
N VAL A 92 5.33 9.69 0.73
CA VAL A 92 3.98 10.08 1.16
C VAL A 92 3.95 10.46 2.64
N ILE A 93 4.61 9.67 3.50
CA ILE A 93 4.70 9.98 4.93
C ILE A 93 5.40 11.33 5.16
N TYR A 94 6.50 11.59 4.43
CA TYR A 94 7.25 12.83 4.49
C TYR A 94 6.42 14.03 4.00
N ALA A 95 5.75 13.89 2.86
CA ALA A 95 4.93 14.95 2.28
C ALA A 95 3.74 15.33 3.16
N GLU A 96 3.13 14.36 3.83
CA GLU A 96 1.93 14.56 4.65
C GLU A 96 2.24 15.05 6.06
N TYR A 97 3.25 14.48 6.74
CA TYR A 97 3.62 14.93 8.09
C TYR A 97 4.54 16.16 8.08
N GLY A 98 5.33 16.31 7.01
CA GLY A 98 6.40 17.33 7.02
C GLY A 98 7.43 17.04 8.10
N ASP A 99 7.89 18.12 8.75
CA ASP A 99 8.81 18.00 9.88
C ASP A 99 8.07 17.43 11.12
N ILE A 100 8.47 16.23 11.53
CA ILE A 100 7.90 15.54 12.69
C ILE A 100 8.16 16.27 14.01
N SER A 101 9.15 17.16 14.05
CA SER A 101 9.41 18.01 15.23
C SER A 101 8.25 18.95 15.57
N ASN A 102 7.39 19.26 14.60
CA ASN A 102 6.18 20.07 14.80
C ASN A 102 5.10 19.37 15.64
N PHE A 103 5.20 18.05 15.80
CA PHE A 103 4.28 17.29 16.63
C PHE A 103 4.84 17.13 18.05
N SER A 104 4.12 17.64 19.05
CA SER A 104 4.52 17.55 20.46
C SER A 104 4.49 16.12 21.00
N ASN A 105 3.65 15.23 20.40
CA ASN A 105 3.52 13.84 20.80
C ASN A 105 2.94 12.99 19.67
N PRO A 106 3.12 11.66 19.71
CA PRO A 106 2.62 10.77 18.66
C PRO A 106 1.08 10.70 18.57
N GLY A 107 0.34 11.17 19.58
CA GLY A 107 -1.12 11.28 19.54
C GLY A 107 -1.59 12.29 18.49
N GLN A 108 -0.88 13.41 18.36
CA GLN A 108 -1.17 14.40 17.31
C GLN A 108 -0.95 13.83 15.91
N MET A 109 0.10 13.03 15.70
CA MET A 109 0.32 12.31 14.44
C MET A 109 -0.79 11.28 14.14
N LEU A 110 -1.30 10.59 15.17
CA LEU A 110 -2.44 9.67 15.05
C LEU A 110 -3.72 10.41 14.63
N ALA A 111 -4.00 11.54 15.26
CA ALA A 111 -5.14 12.39 14.92
C ALA A 111 -5.03 12.93 13.47
N PHE A 112 -3.85 13.41 13.09
CA PHE A 112 -3.57 13.88 11.74
C PHE A 112 -3.78 12.80 10.66
N ALA A 113 -3.38 11.56 10.94
CA ALA A 113 -3.65 10.43 10.07
C ALA A 113 -5.11 9.95 10.09
N GLY A 114 -5.91 10.42 11.04
CA GLY A 114 -7.30 10.00 11.22
C GLY A 114 -7.46 8.52 11.59
N ILE A 115 -6.49 7.97 12.33
CA ILE A 115 -6.46 6.56 12.77
C ILE A 115 -7.00 6.41 14.19
N GLU A 116 -7.43 7.48 14.83
CA GLU A 116 -8.03 7.44 16.15
C GLU A 116 -9.45 6.85 16.15
N PRO A 117 -9.85 6.12 17.20
CA PRO A 117 -11.25 5.77 17.38
C PRO A 117 -12.04 7.04 17.68
N GLY A 118 -13.19 7.20 17.07
CA GLY A 118 -14.14 8.21 17.50
C GLY A 118 -14.57 7.89 18.95
N ILE A 119 -14.49 8.87 19.82
CA ILE A 119 -15.00 8.77 21.17
C ILE A 119 -16.45 9.26 21.12
N ASN A 120 -17.40 8.37 21.31
CA ASN A 120 -18.80 8.72 21.50
C ASN A 120 -19.13 8.46 22.98
N ASP A 121 -18.63 9.34 23.83
CA ASP A 121 -19.02 9.33 25.26
C ASP A 121 -20.25 10.23 25.41
N SER A 122 -21.40 9.63 25.64
CA SER A 122 -22.59 10.33 26.06
C SER A 122 -22.97 9.85 27.47
N GLY A 123 -22.65 10.64 28.48
CA GLY A 123 -22.97 10.35 29.85
C GLY A 123 -22.23 9.13 30.43
N THR A 124 -22.96 8.15 30.93
CA THR A 124 -22.42 6.97 31.60
C THR A 124 -22.07 5.80 30.69
N GLU A 125 -22.36 5.88 29.37
CA GLU A 125 -22.10 4.81 28.41
C GLU A 125 -20.99 5.20 27.44
N SER A 126 -19.87 4.46 27.50
CA SER A 126 -18.77 4.58 26.51
C SER A 126 -18.96 3.53 25.42
N HIS A 127 -19.36 3.97 24.24
CA HIS A 127 -19.44 3.12 23.06
C HIS A 127 -18.19 3.31 22.22
N GLY A 128 -17.45 2.21 21.96
CA GLY A 128 -16.30 2.19 21.06
C GLY A 128 -16.70 2.71 19.66
N GLY A 129 -16.34 3.96 19.37
CA GLY A 129 -16.66 4.64 18.11
C GLY A 129 -15.95 4.04 16.90
N ARG A 130 -16.48 4.33 15.71
CA ARG A 130 -15.80 4.06 14.44
C ARG A 130 -14.55 4.93 14.32
N MET A 131 -13.58 4.50 13.51
CA MET A 131 -12.38 5.29 13.23
C MET A 131 -12.77 6.67 12.68
N VAL A 132 -12.23 7.73 13.30
CA VAL A 132 -12.37 9.11 12.85
C VAL A 132 -11.54 9.27 11.59
N LYS A 133 -12.18 9.46 10.43
CA LYS A 133 -11.50 9.55 9.14
C LYS A 133 -11.22 11.00 8.72
N HIS A 134 -11.11 11.92 9.64
CA HIS A 134 -10.91 13.35 9.35
C HIS A 134 -9.49 13.72 8.87
N GLY A 135 -8.52 12.82 8.97
CA GLY A 135 -7.15 13.06 8.51
C GLY A 135 -6.90 12.68 7.05
N SER A 136 -5.64 12.80 6.62
CA SER A 136 -5.21 12.42 5.27
C SER A 136 -5.55 10.97 4.93
N SER A 137 -6.27 10.78 3.83
CA SER A 137 -6.63 9.45 3.32
C SER A 137 -5.42 8.73 2.74
N GLN A 138 -4.49 9.45 2.12
CA GLN A 138 -3.27 8.92 1.52
C GLN A 138 -2.31 8.42 2.59
N LEU A 139 -2.06 9.23 3.61
CA LEU A 139 -1.24 8.85 4.75
C LEU A 139 -1.81 7.62 5.47
N ARG A 140 -3.10 7.61 5.72
CA ARG A 140 -3.78 6.45 6.34
C ARG A 140 -3.67 5.19 5.48
N TYR A 141 -3.82 5.32 4.17
CA TYR A 141 -3.67 4.21 3.23
C TYR A 141 -2.26 3.61 3.29
N VAL A 142 -1.24 4.45 3.22
CA VAL A 142 0.17 4.03 3.26
C VAL A 142 0.51 3.36 4.59
N LEU A 143 0.12 3.97 5.72
CA LEU A 143 0.38 3.42 7.06
C LEU A 143 -0.30 2.06 7.29
N LEU A 144 -1.55 1.89 6.84
CA LEU A 144 -2.26 0.62 6.96
C LEU A 144 -1.65 -0.47 6.08
N ASN A 145 -1.22 -0.13 4.86
CA ASN A 145 -0.56 -1.07 3.96
C ASN A 145 0.83 -1.48 4.43
N ALA A 146 1.60 -0.57 5.02
CA ALA A 146 2.89 -0.88 5.62
C ALA A 146 2.79 -1.88 6.79
N CYS A 147 1.64 -1.96 7.46
CA CYS A 147 1.43 -2.91 8.55
C CYS A 147 1.46 -4.38 8.11
N LEU A 148 1.06 -4.71 6.88
CA LEU A 148 0.98 -6.10 6.41
C LEU A 148 2.37 -6.75 6.28
N PRO A 149 3.34 -6.16 5.54
CA PRO A 149 4.70 -6.69 5.53
C PRO A 149 5.37 -6.57 6.90
N LEU A 150 5.12 -5.50 7.67
CA LEU A 150 5.69 -5.33 8.99
C LEU A 150 5.30 -6.48 9.95
N ILE A 151 4.04 -6.89 9.97
CA ILE A 151 3.57 -8.05 10.76
C ILE A 151 4.26 -9.35 10.28
N ARG A 152 4.60 -9.45 9.00
CA ARG A 152 5.25 -10.65 8.45
C ARG A 152 6.74 -10.73 8.77
N PHE A 153 7.43 -9.60 8.79
CA PHE A 153 8.88 -9.54 8.88
C PHE A 153 9.42 -9.13 10.26
N ASP A 154 8.58 -8.57 11.13
CA ASP A 154 8.98 -8.18 12.49
C ASP A 154 8.17 -8.93 13.55
N ILE A 155 8.88 -9.66 14.42
CA ILE A 155 8.28 -10.50 15.47
C ILE A 155 7.51 -9.68 16.50
N THR A 156 7.96 -8.46 16.82
CA THR A 156 7.32 -7.61 17.83
C THR A 156 5.96 -7.11 17.35
N PHE A 157 5.86 -6.77 16.07
CA PHE A 157 4.59 -6.39 15.45
C PHE A 157 3.70 -7.60 15.19
N ALA A 158 4.28 -8.75 14.80
CA ALA A 158 3.54 -10.02 14.68
C ALA A 158 2.89 -10.42 16.00
N THR A 159 3.65 -10.42 17.11
CA THR A 159 3.16 -10.75 18.44
C THR A 159 2.08 -9.76 18.89
N TYR A 160 2.28 -8.48 18.65
CA TYR A 160 1.28 -7.46 18.98
C TYR A 160 -0.03 -7.64 18.19
N TYR A 161 0.08 -7.94 16.89
CA TYR A 161 -1.08 -8.27 16.06
C TYR A 161 -1.80 -9.52 16.57
N ALA A 162 -1.07 -10.61 16.84
CA ALA A 162 -1.63 -11.86 17.37
C ALA A 162 -2.35 -11.63 18.70
N LYS A 163 -1.76 -10.84 19.61
CA LYS A 163 -2.42 -10.44 20.86
C LYS A 163 -3.76 -9.74 20.59
N LYS A 164 -3.82 -8.78 19.65
CA LYS A 164 -5.06 -8.07 19.33
C LYS A 164 -6.10 -8.99 18.68
N ARG A 165 -5.66 -10.00 17.92
CA ARG A 165 -6.56 -11.04 17.39
C ARG A 165 -7.11 -11.95 18.49
N ALA A 166 -6.27 -12.34 19.45
CA ALA A 166 -6.69 -13.13 20.63
C ALA A 166 -7.68 -12.38 21.54
N GLU A 167 -7.59 -11.04 21.62
CA GLU A 167 -8.57 -10.18 22.26
C GLU A 167 -9.93 -10.11 21.52
N GLY A 168 -10.15 -10.95 20.48
CA GLY A 168 -11.39 -10.98 19.69
C GLY A 168 -11.52 -9.86 18.65
N LYS A 169 -10.50 -9.02 18.44
CA LYS A 169 -10.56 -7.93 17.46
C LYS A 169 -10.58 -8.48 16.04
N LYS A 170 -11.47 -7.96 15.19
CA LYS A 170 -11.49 -8.30 13.75
C LYS A 170 -10.18 -7.89 13.09
N HIS A 171 -9.79 -8.57 12.00
CA HIS A 171 -8.53 -8.34 11.27
C HIS A 171 -8.25 -6.85 11.01
N ARG A 172 -9.18 -6.11 10.42
CA ARG A 172 -9.01 -4.68 10.13
C ARG A 172 -8.79 -3.83 11.38
N VAL A 173 -9.46 -4.16 12.49
CA VAL A 173 -9.28 -3.46 13.77
C VAL A 173 -7.89 -3.77 14.34
N ALA A 174 -7.45 -5.02 14.29
CA ALA A 174 -6.11 -5.41 14.75
C ALA A 174 -5.01 -4.70 13.93
N ILE A 175 -5.15 -4.59 12.58
CA ILE A 175 -4.25 -3.80 11.72
C ILE A 175 -4.23 -2.32 12.14
N THR A 176 -5.37 -1.72 12.46
CA THR A 176 -5.42 -0.34 12.96
C THR A 176 -4.62 -0.16 14.26
N HIS A 177 -4.66 -1.14 15.16
CA HIS A 177 -3.83 -1.12 16.38
C HIS A 177 -2.34 -1.21 16.05
N VAL A 178 -1.96 -2.02 15.05
CA VAL A 178 -0.58 -2.10 14.55
C VAL A 178 -0.15 -0.76 13.96
N ALA A 179 -0.99 -0.12 13.14
CA ALA A 179 -0.71 1.20 12.57
C ALA A 179 -0.50 2.27 13.66
N LYS A 180 -1.28 2.24 14.74
CA LYS A 180 -1.07 3.12 15.90
C LYS A 180 0.30 2.90 16.56
N LYS A 181 0.73 1.64 16.68
CA LYS A 181 2.07 1.32 17.18
C LYS A 181 3.15 1.78 16.19
N LEU A 182 2.95 1.58 14.89
CA LEU A 182 3.87 2.02 13.84
C LEU A 182 4.09 3.55 13.90
N ILE A 183 3.04 4.35 13.99
CA ILE A 183 3.16 5.81 14.10
C ILE A 183 3.99 6.23 15.33
N ARG A 184 3.80 5.57 16.47
CA ARG A 184 4.62 5.82 17.67
C ARG A 184 6.08 5.48 17.45
N VAL A 185 6.36 4.41 16.70
CA VAL A 185 7.73 4.03 16.34
C VAL A 185 8.33 5.05 15.38
N ILE A 186 7.61 5.46 14.33
CA ILE A 186 8.05 6.53 13.41
C ILE A 186 8.42 7.79 14.20
N TYR A 187 7.52 8.25 15.08
CA TYR A 187 7.79 9.42 15.93
C TYR A 187 9.05 9.26 16.77
N ALA A 188 9.25 8.08 17.38
CA ALA A 188 10.42 7.84 18.22
C ALA A 188 11.73 7.80 17.43
N LEU A 189 11.74 7.18 16.24
CA LEU A 189 12.91 7.09 15.38
C LEU A 189 13.40 8.49 14.94
N GLU A 190 12.48 9.31 14.42
CA GLU A 190 12.79 10.66 13.96
C GLU A 190 13.22 11.59 15.10
N ARG A 191 12.61 11.47 16.29
CA ARG A 191 12.98 12.27 17.47
C ARG A 191 14.32 11.88 18.08
N GLN A 192 14.72 10.63 17.94
CA GLN A 192 15.98 10.10 18.47
C GLN A 192 17.11 10.07 17.43
N ASP A 193 16.81 10.41 16.19
CA ASP A 193 17.75 10.39 15.07
C ASP A 193 18.44 9.01 14.92
N VAL A 194 17.62 7.93 14.90
CA VAL A 194 18.10 6.56 14.84
C VAL A 194 17.25 5.69 13.93
N ASP A 195 17.90 4.73 13.27
CA ASP A 195 17.24 3.73 12.44
C ASP A 195 16.53 2.66 13.25
N PHE A 196 15.56 2.05 12.60
CA PHE A 196 14.79 0.96 13.18
C PHE A 196 15.65 -0.27 13.48
N ASN A 197 15.65 -0.69 14.74
CA ASN A 197 16.37 -1.87 15.17
C ASN A 197 15.45 -2.77 16.00
N VAL A 198 15.17 -3.97 15.50
CA VAL A 198 14.31 -4.97 16.14
C VAL A 198 14.76 -5.30 17.58
N LYS A 199 16.08 -5.25 17.86
CA LYS A 199 16.64 -5.58 19.19
C LYS A 199 16.30 -4.53 20.26
N LYS A 200 15.99 -3.29 19.88
CA LYS A 200 15.68 -2.20 20.82
C LYS A 200 14.19 -2.08 21.17
N LEU A 201 13.32 -2.85 20.53
CA LEU A 201 11.85 -2.85 20.76
C LEU A 201 11.39 -3.88 21.81
N ARG A 202 12.34 -4.54 22.47
CA ARG A 202 12.05 -5.51 23.57
C ARG A 202 11.94 -4.83 24.92
#